data_886c879c51c9b8d4d3cfe53544c6125c
#
_entry.id   886c879c51c9b8d4d3cfe53544c6125c
#
_cell.length_a   1.000
_cell.length_b   1.000
_cell.length_c   1.000
_cell.angle_alpha   90.00
_cell.angle_beta   90.00
_cell.angle_gamma   90.00
#
_symmetry.space_group_name_H-M   'P 1'
#
loop_
_entity.id
_entity.type
_entity.pdbx_description
1 polymer ?
#
loop_
_entity_poly.entity_id
_entity_poly.type
_entity_poly.pdbx_seq_one_letter_code
_entity_poly.pdbx_strand_id
1 'polypeptide(L)'
;MQKPKKKQGITYGRLRRRKADTNGILGYLANEDALVMSTGRLWRLPSWVLPTIAVAALATLVTLCFLVYGLMDREPNAQQVVEKARNSTFEVNCGNSAGTGVAIEAPTPDGYKTAVFTVAHVLDDCDEGTKVEVVYKGRSYMGKLYRKDPISSFDDNSVGSVNDVAVIYLKPEFPKLEAAPSAKQGDWTIVVGNPWDEINYATFGIITTVNHDEYGTDAAVNAGNSGGPLLDSKGRVLGLVSWKSMHSENDIDSRNKSEILDADPGMAYAKRLRLTCEHIYSDVTACPFKY
;
A
#
# COMPACT_ATOMS: atom_id res chain seq x y z
N MET A 1 -28.72 -57.62 -73.09
CA MET A 1 -28.34 -58.09 -71.71
C MET A 1 -26.97 -57.51 -71.35
N GLN A 2 -26.95 -56.41 -70.66
CA GLN A 2 -25.73 -55.74 -70.17
C GLN A 2 -25.54 -56.11 -68.72
N LYS A 3 -24.37 -56.64 -68.34
CA LYS A 3 -24.00 -57.01 -66.97
C LYS A 3 -23.68 -55.73 -66.18
N PRO A 4 -24.08 -55.63 -64.90
CA PRO A 4 -23.82 -54.46 -64.05
C PRO A 4 -22.35 -54.39 -63.60
N LYS A 5 -21.78 -53.17 -63.65
CA LYS A 5 -20.44 -52.86 -63.21
C LYS A 5 -20.38 -53.01 -61.63
N LYS A 6 -19.42 -53.81 -61.16
CA LYS A 6 -19.05 -53.94 -59.72
C LYS A 6 -18.64 -52.57 -59.16
N LYS A 7 -19.31 -52.15 -58.10
CA LYS A 7 -18.85 -51.03 -57.22
C LYS A 7 -17.59 -51.48 -56.48
N GLN A 8 -16.52 -50.75 -56.67
CA GLN A 8 -15.33 -50.92 -55.84
C GLN A 8 -15.65 -50.47 -54.40
N GLY A 9 -15.63 -51.42 -53.47
CA GLY A 9 -15.78 -51.16 -52.05
C GLY A 9 -14.52 -50.50 -51.51
N ILE A 10 -14.71 -49.42 -50.80
CA ILE A 10 -13.65 -48.78 -50.04
C ILE A 10 -13.32 -49.67 -48.86
N THR A 11 -12.15 -50.30 -48.87
CA THR A 11 -11.64 -51.10 -47.77
C THR A 11 -11.09 -50.17 -46.71
N TYR A 12 -11.82 -50.01 -45.62
CA TYR A 12 -11.30 -49.33 -44.44
C TYR A 12 -10.21 -50.18 -43.83
N GLY A 13 -8.95 -49.77 -43.95
CA GLY A 13 -7.83 -50.39 -43.28
C GLY A 13 -8.04 -50.33 -41.76
N ARG A 14 -7.98 -51.49 -41.14
CA ARG A 14 -8.06 -51.63 -39.68
C ARG A 14 -6.94 -50.85 -39.02
N LEU A 15 -7.26 -49.74 -38.34
CA LEU A 15 -6.36 -49.01 -37.48
C LEU A 15 -5.87 -49.95 -36.37
N ARG A 16 -4.62 -50.42 -36.47
CA ARG A 16 -3.94 -51.07 -35.35
C ARG A 16 -3.76 -50.02 -34.27
N ARG A 17 -4.49 -50.16 -33.17
CA ARG A 17 -4.21 -49.46 -31.90
C ARG A 17 -2.77 -49.78 -31.50
N ARG A 18 -1.81 -48.90 -31.78
CA ARG A 18 -0.55 -48.87 -31.07
C ARG A 18 -0.86 -48.39 -29.64
N LYS A 19 -0.35 -49.10 -28.63
CA LYS A 19 -0.39 -48.64 -27.23
C LYS A 19 0.08 -47.20 -27.17
N ALA A 20 -0.74 -46.37 -26.54
CA ALA A 20 -0.37 -45.02 -26.26
C ALA A 20 0.88 -45.05 -25.35
N ASP A 21 1.99 -44.51 -25.88
CA ASP A 21 3.12 -44.15 -25.05
C ASP A 21 2.70 -42.99 -24.16
N THR A 22 3.07 -43.03 -22.91
CA THR A 22 2.67 -42.20 -21.80
C THR A 22 3.17 -40.75 -21.89
N ASN A 23 3.61 -40.29 -23.02
CA ASN A 23 4.18 -38.94 -23.20
C ASN A 23 3.19 -37.92 -23.79
N GLY A 24 1.95 -37.99 -23.41
CA GLY A 24 0.98 -36.90 -23.56
C GLY A 24 0.86 -36.27 -24.95
N ILE A 25 0.53 -34.99 -24.94
CA ILE A 25 0.28 -34.12 -26.12
C ILE A 25 1.45 -34.07 -27.11
N LEU A 26 2.71 -34.20 -26.66
CA LEU A 26 3.90 -34.19 -27.52
C LEU A 26 3.97 -35.43 -28.43
N GLY A 27 3.50 -36.59 -28.00
CA GLY A 27 3.41 -37.81 -28.82
C GLY A 27 2.36 -37.70 -29.92
N TYR A 28 1.35 -36.87 -29.71
CA TYR A 28 0.30 -36.62 -30.70
C TYR A 28 0.75 -35.69 -31.82
N LEU A 29 1.63 -34.74 -31.51
CA LEU A 29 2.19 -33.78 -32.48
C LEU A 29 3.32 -34.38 -33.35
N ALA A 30 3.89 -35.52 -32.93
CA ALA A 30 4.94 -36.22 -33.66
C ALA A 30 4.40 -37.22 -34.69
N ASN A 31 3.09 -37.40 -34.80
CA ASN A 31 2.51 -38.32 -35.77
C ASN A 31 2.43 -37.62 -37.15
N GLU A 32 3.19 -38.11 -38.09
CA GLU A 32 3.39 -37.53 -39.43
C GLU A 32 2.10 -37.38 -40.28
N ASP A 33 0.94 -37.75 -39.79
CA ASP A 33 -0.23 -38.02 -40.65
C ASP A 33 -1.40 -37.04 -40.53
N ALA A 34 -1.35 -35.94 -39.87
CA ALA A 34 -2.57 -35.16 -39.73
C ALA A 34 -2.44 -33.65 -39.57
N LEU A 35 -2.26 -32.97 -40.66
CA LEU A 35 -2.82 -31.64 -40.81
C LEU A 35 -3.58 -31.59 -42.14
N VAL A 36 -4.87 -31.97 -42.11
CA VAL A 36 -5.78 -31.86 -43.24
C VAL A 36 -6.31 -30.42 -43.28
N MET A 37 -5.76 -29.61 -44.15
CA MET A 37 -6.36 -28.34 -44.48
C MET A 37 -7.51 -28.53 -45.49
N SER A 38 -8.58 -27.76 -45.35
CA SER A 38 -9.86 -27.83 -46.10
C SER A 38 -9.78 -27.69 -47.62
N THR A 39 -8.60 -27.64 -48.22
CA THR A 39 -8.36 -27.51 -49.65
C THR A 39 -7.88 -28.78 -50.31
N GLY A 40 -7.89 -29.90 -49.62
CA GLY A 40 -7.50 -31.20 -50.20
C GLY A 40 -6.03 -31.36 -50.53
N ARG A 41 -5.16 -30.37 -50.27
CA ARG A 41 -3.71 -30.51 -50.42
C ARG A 41 -3.07 -30.77 -49.04
N LEU A 42 -2.53 -31.96 -48.85
CA LEU A 42 -1.69 -32.31 -47.74
C LEU A 42 -0.35 -31.62 -47.85
N TRP A 43 -0.14 -30.57 -47.05
CA TRP A 43 1.19 -29.96 -46.88
C TRP A 43 1.93 -30.79 -45.83
N ARG A 44 2.91 -31.59 -46.26
CA ARG A 44 3.82 -32.27 -45.32
C ARG A 44 4.84 -31.26 -44.83
N LEU A 45 4.69 -30.76 -43.62
CA LEU A 45 5.74 -29.99 -42.97
C LEU A 45 6.87 -30.96 -42.59
N PRO A 46 8.14 -30.55 -42.74
CA PRO A 46 9.29 -31.33 -42.23
C PRO A 46 9.07 -31.66 -40.74
N SER A 47 9.43 -32.88 -40.33
CA SER A 47 9.18 -33.39 -38.96
C SER A 47 9.82 -32.55 -37.84
N TRP A 48 10.80 -31.73 -38.14
CA TRP A 48 11.46 -30.81 -37.21
C TRP A 48 10.70 -29.49 -36.98
N VAL A 49 9.78 -29.09 -37.87
CA VAL A 49 9.13 -27.76 -37.83
C VAL A 49 8.16 -27.65 -36.63
N LEU A 50 7.33 -28.65 -36.42
CA LEU A 50 6.38 -28.64 -35.28
C LEU A 50 7.07 -28.62 -33.91
N PRO A 51 8.09 -29.46 -33.64
CA PRO A 51 8.79 -29.39 -32.34
C PRO A 51 9.56 -28.06 -32.16
N THR A 52 10.12 -27.47 -33.25
CA THR A 52 10.78 -26.17 -33.12
C THR A 52 9.82 -25.04 -32.80
N ILE A 53 8.64 -25.03 -33.46
CA ILE A 53 7.57 -24.05 -33.12
C ILE A 53 7.11 -24.24 -31.65
N ALA A 54 6.91 -25.46 -31.21
CA ALA A 54 6.48 -25.73 -29.84
C ALA A 54 7.52 -25.26 -28.81
N VAL A 55 8.81 -25.51 -29.04
CA VAL A 55 9.91 -25.05 -28.17
C VAL A 55 9.99 -23.52 -28.19
N ALA A 56 9.89 -22.89 -29.35
CA ALA A 56 9.89 -21.42 -29.44
C ALA A 56 8.69 -20.79 -28.73
N ALA A 57 7.49 -21.36 -28.88
CA ALA A 57 6.29 -20.89 -28.20
C ALA A 57 6.40 -21.05 -26.67
N LEU A 58 6.95 -22.18 -26.20
CA LEU A 58 7.19 -22.39 -24.76
C LEU A 58 8.23 -21.40 -24.23
N ALA A 59 9.32 -21.17 -24.94
CA ALA A 59 10.35 -20.21 -24.54
C ALA A 59 9.79 -18.79 -24.47
N THR A 60 8.99 -18.36 -25.44
CA THR A 60 8.33 -17.06 -25.44
C THR A 60 7.33 -16.92 -24.30
N LEU A 61 6.54 -17.98 -24.01
CA LEU A 61 5.60 -17.98 -22.90
C LEU A 61 6.33 -17.86 -21.55
N VAL A 62 7.39 -18.63 -21.33
CA VAL A 62 8.23 -18.56 -20.13
C VAL A 62 8.85 -17.18 -19.97
N THR A 63 9.41 -16.61 -21.05
CA THR A 63 9.99 -15.25 -21.01
C THR A 63 8.92 -14.21 -20.70
N LEU A 64 7.74 -14.32 -21.27
CA LEU A 64 6.62 -13.42 -20.99
C LEU A 64 6.17 -13.54 -19.54
N CYS A 65 6.07 -14.77 -18.99
CA CYS A 65 5.76 -14.99 -17.58
C CYS A 65 6.80 -14.34 -16.65
N PHE A 66 8.09 -14.48 -16.93
CA PHE A 66 9.15 -13.81 -16.16
C PHE A 66 9.09 -12.30 -16.25
N LEU A 67 8.81 -11.74 -17.45
CA LEU A 67 8.64 -10.30 -17.61
C LEU A 67 7.42 -9.78 -16.84
N VAL A 68 6.28 -10.46 -16.96
CA VAL A 68 5.05 -10.08 -16.24
C VAL A 68 5.27 -10.20 -14.73
N TYR A 69 5.85 -11.29 -14.25
CA TYR A 69 6.18 -11.48 -12.83
C TYR A 69 7.13 -10.37 -12.33
N GLY A 70 8.19 -10.07 -13.06
CA GLY A 70 9.12 -9.00 -12.70
C GLY A 70 8.54 -7.59 -12.77
N LEU A 71 7.45 -7.37 -13.52
CA LEU A 71 6.72 -6.10 -13.54
C LEU A 71 5.68 -5.99 -12.42
N MET A 72 5.06 -7.13 -12.03
CA MET A 72 4.01 -7.15 -11.01
C MET A 72 4.54 -7.09 -9.58
N ASP A 73 5.75 -7.58 -9.30
CA ASP A 73 6.30 -7.72 -7.94
C ASP A 73 7.39 -6.70 -7.57
N ARG A 74 7.58 -5.66 -8.37
CA ARG A 74 8.49 -4.58 -7.94
C ARG A 74 7.81 -3.77 -6.86
N GLU A 75 8.14 -4.08 -5.61
CA GLU A 75 7.89 -3.13 -4.52
C GLU A 75 8.63 -1.82 -4.84
N PRO A 76 7.97 -0.66 -4.63
CA PRO A 76 8.63 0.62 -4.84
C PRO A 76 9.88 0.68 -3.94
N ASN A 77 10.97 1.25 -4.45
CA ASN A 77 12.12 1.49 -3.60
C ASN A 77 11.80 2.60 -2.57
N ALA A 78 12.56 2.65 -1.51
CA ALA A 78 12.35 3.61 -0.43
C ALA A 78 12.30 5.07 -0.91
N GLN A 79 13.11 5.44 -1.90
CA GLN A 79 13.12 6.78 -2.47
C GLN A 79 11.77 7.12 -3.12
N GLN A 80 11.17 6.19 -3.86
CA GLN A 80 9.86 6.38 -4.48
C GLN A 80 8.75 6.50 -3.43
N VAL A 81 8.82 5.70 -2.36
CA VAL A 81 7.88 5.78 -1.23
C VAL A 81 7.96 7.15 -0.57
N VAL A 82 9.16 7.62 -0.24
CA VAL A 82 9.38 8.93 0.37
C VAL A 82 8.90 10.05 -0.54
N GLU A 83 9.21 10.01 -1.83
CA GLU A 83 8.76 11.03 -2.79
C GLU A 83 7.24 11.08 -2.91
N LYS A 84 6.58 9.92 -3.02
CA LYS A 84 5.12 9.82 -3.03
C LYS A 84 4.52 10.39 -1.75
N ALA A 85 5.07 10.05 -0.59
CA ALA A 85 4.60 10.52 0.70
C ALA A 85 4.75 12.03 0.86
N ARG A 86 5.91 12.61 0.51
CA ARG A 86 6.16 14.06 0.55
C ARG A 86 5.17 14.87 -0.28
N ASN A 87 4.67 14.28 -1.36
CA ASN A 87 3.66 14.93 -2.20
C ASN A 87 2.24 14.88 -1.60
N SER A 88 2.04 14.14 -0.51
CA SER A 88 0.75 13.99 0.17
C SER A 88 0.80 14.43 1.63
N THR A 89 1.95 14.97 2.09
CA THR A 89 2.18 15.40 3.47
C THR A 89 2.15 16.93 3.57
N PHE A 90 1.61 17.42 4.67
CA PHE A 90 1.36 18.82 4.95
C PHE A 90 1.90 19.16 6.35
N GLU A 91 2.27 20.40 6.55
CA GLU A 91 2.36 20.99 7.87
C GLU A 91 0.97 21.45 8.31
N VAL A 92 0.61 21.24 9.56
CA VAL A 92 -0.69 21.61 10.14
C VAL A 92 -0.42 22.55 11.31
N ASN A 93 -0.98 23.75 11.26
CA ASN A 93 -0.78 24.79 12.27
C ASN A 93 -2.11 25.17 12.93
N CYS A 94 -2.13 25.14 14.25
CA CYS A 94 -3.29 25.49 15.06
C CYS A 94 -2.85 26.25 16.32
N GLY A 95 -3.06 27.57 16.33
CA GLY A 95 -2.61 28.41 17.43
C GLY A 95 -1.11 28.34 17.65
N ASN A 96 -0.68 27.84 18.81
CA ASN A 96 0.73 27.62 19.13
C ASN A 96 1.19 26.19 18.82
N SER A 97 0.28 25.32 18.40
CA SER A 97 0.56 23.94 18.08
C SER A 97 0.84 23.76 16.59
N ALA A 98 1.88 22.99 16.29
CA ALA A 98 2.22 22.60 14.92
C ALA A 98 2.52 21.10 14.84
N GLY A 99 2.23 20.53 13.68
CA GLY A 99 2.48 19.11 13.42
C GLY A 99 2.38 18.79 11.94
N THR A 100 2.16 17.53 11.65
CA THR A 100 2.07 17.00 10.29
C THR A 100 0.66 16.49 10.02
N GLY A 101 0.22 16.57 8.77
CA GLY A 101 -0.98 15.91 8.27
C GLY A 101 -0.70 15.19 6.97
N VAL A 102 -1.50 14.21 6.64
CA VAL A 102 -1.38 13.44 5.40
C VAL A 102 -2.71 13.34 4.68
N ALA A 103 -2.71 13.59 3.36
CA ALA A 103 -3.87 13.35 2.53
C ALA A 103 -4.01 11.85 2.23
N ILE A 104 -5.15 11.28 2.59
CA ILE A 104 -5.48 9.87 2.34
C ILE A 104 -6.74 9.81 1.48
N GLU A 105 -6.84 8.77 0.65
CA GLU A 105 -8.04 8.52 -0.14
C GLU A 105 -9.24 8.28 0.78
N ALA A 106 -10.15 9.23 0.81
CA ALA A 106 -11.35 9.20 1.62
C ALA A 106 -12.47 10.04 0.98
N PRO A 107 -13.74 9.73 1.24
CA PRO A 107 -14.86 10.59 0.87
C PRO A 107 -14.72 11.97 1.49
N THR A 108 -15.09 13.00 0.72
CA THR A 108 -15.11 14.39 1.19
C THR A 108 -16.52 14.96 1.00
N PRO A 109 -16.96 15.88 1.86
CA PRO A 109 -18.23 16.59 1.67
C PRO A 109 -18.21 17.45 0.40
N ASP A 110 -19.40 17.83 -0.08
CA ASP A 110 -19.55 18.70 -1.24
C ASP A 110 -18.74 19.99 -1.09
N GLY A 111 -18.00 20.32 -2.16
CA GLY A 111 -17.15 21.50 -2.22
C GLY A 111 -15.74 21.31 -1.64
N TYR A 112 -15.42 20.12 -1.11
CA TYR A 112 -14.07 19.73 -0.68
C TYR A 112 -13.53 18.59 -1.55
N LYS A 113 -12.21 18.55 -1.77
CA LYS A 113 -11.60 17.55 -2.63
C LYS A 113 -10.51 16.74 -1.95
N THR A 114 -10.03 17.17 -0.80
CA THR A 114 -8.96 16.49 -0.06
C THR A 114 -9.31 16.40 1.42
N ALA A 115 -9.19 15.20 1.97
CA ALA A 115 -9.22 14.93 3.39
C ALA A 115 -7.77 14.79 3.89
N VAL A 116 -7.36 15.66 4.80
CA VAL A 116 -6.07 15.61 5.49
C VAL A 116 -6.31 15.05 6.89
N PHE A 117 -5.63 13.96 7.18
CA PHE A 117 -5.68 13.28 8.47
C PHE A 117 -4.48 13.72 9.31
N THR A 118 -4.71 13.95 10.58
CA THR A 118 -3.71 14.29 11.58
C THR A 118 -4.12 13.73 12.93
N VAL A 119 -3.37 14.00 13.96
CA VAL A 119 -3.72 13.63 15.34
C VAL A 119 -4.40 14.81 16.05
N ALA A 120 -5.24 14.48 17.03
CA ALA A 120 -6.08 15.47 17.71
C ALA A 120 -5.29 16.48 18.51
N HIS A 121 -4.21 16.06 19.18
CA HIS A 121 -3.40 16.97 20.03
C HIS A 121 -2.69 18.09 19.24
N VAL A 122 -2.43 17.90 17.93
CA VAL A 122 -1.92 18.99 17.05
C VAL A 122 -2.95 20.10 16.89
N LEU A 123 -4.21 19.82 17.17
CA LEU A 123 -5.33 20.72 16.99
C LEU A 123 -5.97 21.16 18.30
N ASP A 124 -5.23 21.10 19.42
CA ASP A 124 -5.77 21.42 20.75
C ASP A 124 -6.33 22.84 20.83
N ASP A 125 -5.64 23.79 20.24
CA ASP A 125 -6.03 25.21 20.22
C ASP A 125 -7.14 25.53 19.21
N CYS A 126 -7.64 24.56 18.43
CA CYS A 126 -8.64 24.77 17.39
C CYS A 126 -9.94 24.03 17.68
N ASP A 127 -11.07 24.70 17.50
CA ASP A 127 -12.40 24.11 17.63
C ASP A 127 -12.91 23.46 16.34
N GLU A 128 -13.73 22.41 16.47
CA GLU A 128 -14.42 21.80 15.34
C GLU A 128 -15.22 22.84 14.53
N GLY A 129 -15.19 22.72 13.22
CA GLY A 129 -15.85 23.65 12.30
C GLY A 129 -15.07 24.91 11.99
N THR A 130 -13.99 25.23 12.73
CA THR A 130 -13.12 26.38 12.49
C THR A 130 -12.15 26.14 11.32
N LYS A 131 -11.45 27.21 10.94
CA LYS A 131 -10.43 27.16 9.91
C LYS A 131 -9.08 26.86 10.54
N VAL A 132 -8.37 25.90 9.97
CA VAL A 132 -7.00 25.52 10.34
C VAL A 132 -6.07 25.80 9.18
N GLU A 133 -4.89 26.34 9.48
CA GLU A 133 -3.86 26.54 8.48
C GLU A 133 -3.19 25.22 8.14
N VAL A 134 -3.09 24.93 6.85
CA VAL A 134 -2.42 23.74 6.30
C VAL A 134 -1.43 24.22 5.26
N VAL A 135 -0.13 23.98 5.48
CA VAL A 135 0.92 24.42 4.58
C VAL A 135 1.37 23.27 3.67
N TYR A 136 1.37 23.51 2.38
CA TYR A 136 1.82 22.58 1.38
C TYR A 136 2.88 23.20 0.49
N LYS A 137 4.10 22.65 0.54
CA LYS A 137 5.25 23.17 -0.24
C LYS A 137 5.43 24.68 -0.09
N GLY A 138 5.36 25.16 1.16
CA GLY A 138 5.53 26.57 1.51
C GLY A 138 4.34 27.47 1.15
N ARG A 139 3.19 26.94 0.79
CA ARG A 139 1.97 27.70 0.54
C ARG A 139 0.90 27.35 1.56
N SER A 140 0.32 28.39 2.19
CA SER A 140 -0.75 28.24 3.17
C SER A 140 -2.11 28.07 2.49
N TYR A 141 -2.89 27.14 3.02
CA TYR A 141 -4.27 26.86 2.67
C TYR A 141 -5.11 26.83 3.94
N MET A 142 -6.32 27.35 3.88
CA MET A 142 -7.25 27.29 5.01
C MET A 142 -8.17 26.06 4.84
N GLY A 143 -7.91 25.05 5.65
CA GLY A 143 -8.76 23.86 5.79
C GLY A 143 -9.90 24.09 6.80
N LYS A 144 -10.95 23.28 6.71
CA LYS A 144 -11.99 23.22 7.72
C LYS A 144 -11.74 22.03 8.61
N LEU A 145 -11.53 22.25 9.90
CA LEU A 145 -11.52 21.18 10.90
C LEU A 145 -12.90 20.54 10.92
N TYR A 146 -12.99 19.30 10.47
CA TYR A 146 -14.27 18.60 10.42
C TYR A 146 -14.62 18.03 11.78
N ARG A 147 -13.73 17.24 12.34
CA ARG A 147 -13.88 16.62 13.64
C ARG A 147 -12.51 16.23 14.20
N LYS A 148 -12.37 16.31 15.49
CA LYS A 148 -11.25 15.75 16.24
C LYS A 148 -11.77 14.88 17.37
N ASP A 149 -11.04 13.85 17.72
CA ASP A 149 -11.36 13.06 18.90
C ASP A 149 -11.18 13.93 20.15
N PRO A 150 -12.13 13.92 21.09
CA PRO A 150 -11.98 14.69 22.31
C PRO A 150 -10.76 14.17 23.09
N ILE A 151 -9.81 15.06 23.33
CA ILE A 151 -8.63 14.74 24.12
C ILE A 151 -9.11 14.59 25.56
N SER A 152 -9.16 13.36 26.04
CA SER A 152 -9.16 13.14 27.46
C SER A 152 -7.79 13.57 27.96
N SER A 153 -7.72 14.58 28.84
CA SER A 153 -6.51 15.07 29.47
C SER A 153 -5.53 13.90 29.70
N PHE A 154 -4.28 14.05 29.20
CA PHE A 154 -3.21 13.13 29.56
C PHE A 154 -3.07 13.18 31.08
N ASP A 155 -3.80 12.32 31.75
CA ASP A 155 -3.56 12.05 33.16
C ASP A 155 -2.28 11.22 33.20
N ASP A 156 -1.27 11.65 33.91
CA ASP A 156 0.10 11.10 33.96
C ASP A 156 0.20 9.58 34.17
N ASN A 157 -0.94 8.92 34.36
CA ASN A 157 -1.04 7.48 34.60
C ASN A 157 -1.81 6.69 33.52
N SER A 158 -2.34 7.30 32.45
CA SER A 158 -3.10 6.61 31.42
C SER A 158 -2.42 6.71 30.06
N VAL A 159 -1.29 6.07 29.93
CA VAL A 159 -0.67 5.81 28.63
C VAL A 159 -1.59 4.87 27.86
N GLY A 160 -2.31 5.36 26.85
CA GLY A 160 -2.85 4.49 25.83
C GLY A 160 -4.36 4.51 25.53
N SER A 161 -5.20 5.34 26.19
CA SER A 161 -6.66 5.30 25.94
C SER A 161 -7.22 6.40 25.04
N VAL A 162 -6.39 7.25 24.48
CA VAL A 162 -6.83 8.35 23.61
C VAL A 162 -6.67 7.93 22.17
N ASN A 163 -7.75 8.02 21.39
CA ASN A 163 -7.71 7.64 19.99
C ASN A 163 -6.91 8.62 19.13
N ASP A 164 -6.81 9.86 19.57
CA ASP A 164 -5.91 10.90 19.05
C ASP A 164 -5.94 11.01 17.50
N VAL A 165 -7.12 11.18 16.94
CA VAL A 165 -7.30 11.30 15.49
C VAL A 165 -8.15 12.53 15.14
N ALA A 166 -7.83 13.17 14.00
CA ALA A 166 -8.57 14.33 13.50
C ALA A 166 -8.58 14.39 11.96
N VAL A 167 -9.56 15.07 11.38
CA VAL A 167 -9.70 15.24 9.94
C VAL A 167 -9.98 16.70 9.59
N ILE A 168 -9.22 17.20 8.61
CA ILE A 168 -9.34 18.55 8.03
C ILE A 168 -9.71 18.41 6.55
N TYR A 169 -10.71 19.13 6.09
CA TYR A 169 -11.07 19.15 4.67
C TYR A 169 -10.52 20.38 3.95
N LEU A 170 -9.90 20.14 2.80
CA LEU A 170 -9.39 21.17 1.90
C LEU A 170 -10.21 21.22 0.62
N LYS A 171 -10.50 22.46 0.14
CA LYS A 171 -11.20 22.66 -1.15
C LYS A 171 -10.35 22.27 -2.36
N PRO A 172 -9.06 22.63 -2.44
CA PRO A 172 -8.21 22.17 -3.54
C PRO A 172 -7.99 20.66 -3.51
N GLU A 173 -7.68 20.10 -4.67
CA GLU A 173 -7.27 18.72 -4.81
C GLU A 173 -5.75 18.61 -4.69
N PHE A 174 -5.30 17.60 -3.91
CA PHE A 174 -3.90 17.27 -3.71
C PHE A 174 -3.68 15.77 -3.93
N PRO A 175 -2.43 15.32 -4.19
CA PRO A 175 -2.07 13.92 -4.20
C PRO A 175 -2.46 13.25 -2.86
N LYS A 176 -2.93 12.02 -2.93
CA LYS A 176 -3.42 11.25 -1.79
C LYS A 176 -2.70 9.91 -1.72
N LEU A 177 -2.53 9.40 -0.52
CA LEU A 177 -2.04 8.04 -0.28
C LEU A 177 -3.22 7.08 -0.06
N GLU A 178 -2.98 5.83 -0.37
CA GLU A 178 -3.89 4.74 -0.02
C GLU A 178 -3.68 4.32 1.44
N ALA A 179 -4.71 3.81 2.08
CA ALA A 179 -4.58 3.14 3.38
C ALA A 179 -4.01 1.72 3.20
N ALA A 180 -3.12 1.32 4.11
CA ALA A 180 -2.64 -0.05 4.19
C ALA A 180 -3.62 -0.91 5.00
N PRO A 181 -3.84 -2.18 4.63
CA PRO A 181 -4.75 -3.05 5.39
C PRO A 181 -4.20 -3.40 6.78
N SER A 182 -2.94 -3.76 6.87
CA SER A 182 -2.28 -4.10 8.13
C SER A 182 -0.78 -4.24 7.94
N ALA A 183 -0.05 -4.29 9.06
CA ALA A 183 1.37 -4.65 9.11
C ALA A 183 1.61 -5.71 10.18
N LYS A 184 2.76 -6.38 10.10
CA LYS A 184 3.23 -7.37 11.06
C LYS A 184 4.52 -6.87 11.72
N GLN A 185 4.81 -7.37 12.89
CA GLN A 185 6.10 -7.14 13.53
C GLN A 185 7.24 -7.61 12.61
N GLY A 186 8.22 -6.74 12.43
CA GLY A 186 9.36 -6.96 11.52
C GLY A 186 9.17 -6.39 10.11
N ASP A 187 7.96 -5.98 9.71
CA ASP A 187 7.78 -5.27 8.44
C ASP A 187 8.52 -3.93 8.51
N TRP A 188 9.25 -3.59 7.45
CA TRP A 188 9.90 -2.29 7.40
C TRP A 188 8.90 -1.16 7.14
N THR A 189 9.21 0.01 7.67
CA THR A 189 8.32 1.16 7.63
C THR A 189 9.07 2.46 7.44
N ILE A 190 8.36 3.48 7.00
CA ILE A 190 8.85 4.85 6.82
C ILE A 190 7.90 5.79 7.54
N VAL A 191 8.46 6.74 8.29
CA VAL A 191 7.74 7.91 8.79
C VAL A 191 8.12 9.12 7.96
N VAL A 192 7.14 9.93 7.57
CA VAL A 192 7.36 11.23 6.92
C VAL A 192 6.65 12.31 7.74
N GLY A 193 7.35 13.40 8.03
CA GLY A 193 6.79 14.49 8.83
C GLY A 193 7.62 15.75 8.76
N ASN A 194 7.30 16.73 9.60
CA ASN A 194 7.92 18.05 9.64
C ASN A 194 8.50 18.34 11.06
N PRO A 195 9.51 17.55 11.52
CA PRO A 195 10.10 17.78 12.83
C PRO A 195 10.91 19.07 12.83
N TRP A 196 10.81 19.86 13.90
CA TRP A 196 11.60 21.09 14.12
C TRP A 196 11.63 22.06 12.91
N ASP A 197 10.50 22.24 12.24
CA ASP A 197 10.38 23.07 11.02
C ASP A 197 11.14 22.51 9.79
N GLU A 198 11.73 21.32 9.90
CA GLU A 198 12.32 20.60 8.78
C GLU A 198 11.21 19.95 7.94
N ILE A 199 11.02 20.46 6.73
CA ILE A 199 9.92 20.07 5.87
C ILE A 199 10.17 18.68 5.25
N ASN A 200 9.21 17.77 5.41
CA ASN A 200 9.22 16.46 4.77
C ASN A 200 10.41 15.58 5.15
N TYR A 201 10.79 15.60 6.41
CA TYR A 201 11.80 14.68 6.94
C TYR A 201 11.30 13.23 6.88
N ALA A 202 12.16 12.32 6.46
CA ALA A 202 11.81 10.90 6.33
C ALA A 202 12.76 10.03 7.13
N THR A 203 12.22 9.12 7.95
CA THR A 203 12.98 8.16 8.73
C THR A 203 12.54 6.74 8.43
N PHE A 204 13.45 5.79 8.61
CA PHE A 204 13.24 4.38 8.39
C PHE A 204 13.28 3.61 9.69
N GLY A 205 12.49 2.55 9.76
CA GLY A 205 12.49 1.61 10.83
C GLY A 205 11.70 0.34 10.49
N ILE A 206 11.38 -0.43 11.50
CA ILE A 206 10.51 -1.60 11.40
C ILE A 206 9.30 -1.45 12.32
N ILE A 207 8.27 -2.23 12.10
CA ILE A 207 7.19 -2.41 13.05
C ILE A 207 7.71 -3.25 14.20
N THR A 208 7.83 -2.66 15.38
CA THR A 208 8.34 -3.31 16.59
C THR A 208 7.24 -3.98 17.40
N THR A 209 6.04 -3.38 17.42
CA THR A 209 4.85 -3.94 18.09
C THR A 209 3.60 -3.70 17.27
N VAL A 210 2.63 -4.60 17.43
CA VAL A 210 1.30 -4.50 16.83
C VAL A 210 0.26 -4.67 17.92
N ASN A 211 -0.36 -3.56 18.31
CA ASN A 211 -1.44 -3.53 19.28
C ASN A 211 -2.80 -3.35 18.57
N HIS A 212 -3.89 -3.46 19.34
CA HIS A 212 -5.23 -3.24 18.82
C HIS A 212 -5.37 -1.84 18.19
N ASP A 213 -4.85 -0.80 18.81
CA ASP A 213 -5.09 0.60 18.45
C ASP A 213 -3.89 1.28 17.80
N GLU A 214 -2.70 0.68 17.89
CA GLU A 214 -1.48 1.32 17.42
C GLU A 214 -0.41 0.35 16.94
N TYR A 215 0.49 0.88 16.12
CA TYR A 215 1.73 0.25 15.72
C TYR A 215 2.89 0.93 16.43
N GLY A 216 3.79 0.16 17.04
CA GLY A 216 5.09 0.66 17.49
C GLY A 216 6.12 0.54 16.37
N THR A 217 7.04 1.50 16.31
CA THR A 217 8.16 1.50 15.36
C THR A 217 9.42 2.08 16.02
N ASP A 218 10.59 1.65 15.56
CA ASP A 218 11.89 2.21 15.90
C ASP A 218 12.35 3.32 14.93
N ALA A 219 11.51 3.67 13.94
CA ALA A 219 11.75 4.84 13.11
C ALA A 219 11.84 6.09 13.99
N ALA A 220 12.89 6.89 13.81
CA ALA A 220 13.11 8.07 14.61
C ALA A 220 11.99 9.10 14.39
N VAL A 221 11.37 9.56 15.47
CA VAL A 221 10.35 10.62 15.47
C VAL A 221 10.69 11.68 16.49
N ASN A 222 10.28 12.92 16.21
CA ASN A 222 10.47 14.06 17.09
C ASN A 222 9.23 14.96 17.06
N ALA A 223 9.20 15.98 17.92
CA ALA A 223 8.16 17.00 17.89
C ALA A 223 7.97 17.55 16.46
N GLY A 224 6.72 17.66 16.01
CA GLY A 224 6.37 18.02 14.63
C GLY A 224 6.08 16.84 13.70
N ASN A 225 6.52 15.62 14.01
CA ASN A 225 6.10 14.41 13.28
C ASN A 225 4.68 13.96 13.62
N SER A 226 4.10 14.45 14.71
CA SER A 226 2.73 14.16 15.15
C SER A 226 1.73 14.38 14.02
N GLY A 227 0.91 13.37 13.70
CA GLY A 227 -0.04 13.36 12.59
C GLY A 227 0.57 12.95 11.23
N GLY A 228 1.89 12.81 11.15
CA GLY A 228 2.56 12.30 9.96
C GLY A 228 2.27 10.82 9.71
N PRO A 229 2.35 10.36 8.45
CA PRO A 229 2.08 8.98 8.10
C PRO A 229 3.19 8.03 8.54
N LEU A 230 2.79 6.92 9.15
CA LEU A 230 3.56 5.69 9.22
C LEU A 230 3.19 4.86 7.98
N LEU A 231 4.16 4.55 7.14
CA LEU A 231 3.96 3.93 5.82
C LEU A 231 4.48 2.50 5.78
N ASP A 232 3.80 1.66 5.00
CA ASP A 232 4.30 0.34 4.61
C ASP A 232 5.31 0.42 3.44
N SER A 233 5.87 -0.72 3.05
CA SER A 233 6.81 -0.86 1.93
C SER A 233 6.27 -0.39 0.58
N LYS A 234 4.96 -0.29 0.42
CA LYS A 234 4.28 0.17 -0.80
C LYS A 234 3.91 1.65 -0.76
N GLY A 235 4.25 2.35 0.33
CA GLY A 235 3.91 3.75 0.54
C GLY A 235 2.44 3.97 0.84
N ARG A 236 1.78 2.99 1.44
CA ARG A 236 0.40 3.09 1.95
C ARG A 236 0.43 3.40 3.44
N VAL A 237 -0.55 4.14 3.91
CA VAL A 237 -0.61 4.61 5.31
C VAL A 237 -1.13 3.50 6.23
N LEU A 238 -0.32 3.10 7.18
CA LEU A 238 -0.66 2.17 8.26
C LEU A 238 -1.34 2.89 9.43
N GLY A 239 -0.84 4.08 9.76
CA GLY A 239 -1.30 4.87 10.89
C GLY A 239 -0.75 6.28 10.89
N LEU A 240 -1.13 7.05 11.90
CA LEU A 240 -0.71 8.42 12.13
C LEU A 240 0.20 8.47 13.37
N VAL A 241 1.40 9.00 13.22
CA VAL A 241 2.35 9.16 14.35
C VAL A 241 1.69 10.02 15.44
N SER A 242 1.65 9.50 16.66
CA SER A 242 0.97 10.16 17.76
C SER A 242 1.93 10.50 18.91
N TRP A 243 2.68 9.54 19.41
CA TRP A 243 3.53 9.76 20.58
C TRP A 243 4.81 8.92 20.52
N LYS A 244 5.72 9.22 21.43
CA LYS A 244 7.00 8.54 21.57
C LYS A 244 7.19 8.19 23.05
N SER A 245 7.59 6.95 23.34
CA SER A 245 8.03 6.61 24.68
C SER A 245 9.37 7.28 24.97
N MET A 246 9.49 7.89 26.12
CA MET A 246 10.74 8.42 26.61
C MET A 246 11.12 7.68 27.90
N HIS A 247 12.41 7.57 28.19
CA HIS A 247 12.85 7.05 29.47
C HIS A 247 12.32 7.91 30.61
N SER A 248 11.94 7.26 31.71
CA SER A 248 11.51 7.98 32.93
C SER A 248 12.64 8.88 33.41
N GLU A 249 12.27 10.07 33.90
CA GLU A 249 13.24 11.00 34.50
C GLU A 249 14.07 10.37 35.63
N ASN A 250 13.59 9.29 36.26
CA ASN A 250 14.27 8.56 37.32
C ASN A 250 15.41 7.67 36.80
N ASP A 251 15.44 7.37 35.50
CA ASP A 251 16.44 6.52 34.88
C ASP A 251 17.62 7.32 34.33
N ILE A 252 17.52 8.65 34.29
CA ILE A 252 18.53 9.53 33.73
C ILE A 252 19.32 10.22 34.81
N ASP A 253 20.66 9.99 34.85
CA ASP A 253 21.58 10.72 35.71
C ASP A 253 21.46 12.22 35.42
N SER A 254 21.17 13.00 36.46
CA SER A 254 20.83 14.44 36.41
C SER A 254 21.88 15.33 35.74
N ARG A 255 23.04 14.81 35.37
CA ARG A 255 24.16 15.54 34.79
C ARG A 255 24.04 15.92 33.31
N ASN A 256 23.22 15.18 32.54
CA ASN A 256 23.06 15.40 31.09
C ASN A 256 21.59 15.27 30.61
N LYS A 257 20.65 15.67 31.45
CA LYS A 257 19.22 15.43 31.23
C LYS A 257 18.68 15.97 29.90
N SER A 258 19.07 17.17 29.48
CA SER A 258 18.57 17.79 28.28
C SER A 258 19.12 17.13 27.00
N GLU A 259 20.41 16.80 26.98
CA GLU A 259 21.05 16.16 25.82
C GLU A 259 20.57 14.72 25.61
N ILE A 260 20.30 13.99 26.71
CA ILE A 260 19.84 12.59 26.60
C ILE A 260 18.37 12.54 26.18
N LEU A 261 17.51 13.45 26.65
CA LEU A 261 16.10 13.49 26.23
C LEU A 261 15.94 13.81 24.74
N ASP A 262 16.77 14.69 24.20
CA ASP A 262 16.75 15.01 22.77
C ASP A 262 17.30 13.88 21.90
N ALA A 263 18.22 13.07 22.45
CA ALA A 263 18.88 11.97 21.75
C ALA A 263 18.22 10.60 22.03
N ASP A 264 17.21 10.53 22.93
CA ASP A 264 16.57 9.24 23.24
C ASP A 264 15.89 8.66 21.99
N PRO A 265 16.35 7.49 21.49
CA PRO A 265 15.77 6.86 20.31
C PRO A 265 14.36 6.32 20.52
N GLY A 266 13.82 6.39 21.73
CA GLY A 266 12.53 5.87 22.19
C GLY A 266 11.62 5.28 21.10
N MET A 267 10.80 4.30 21.47
CA MET A 267 9.85 3.74 20.50
C MET A 267 8.77 4.77 20.15
N ALA A 268 8.53 4.96 18.85
CA ALA A 268 7.43 5.76 18.36
C ALA A 268 6.17 4.90 18.20
N TYR A 269 5.02 5.51 18.38
CA TYR A 269 3.72 4.87 18.23
C TYR A 269 2.84 5.66 17.27
N ALA A 270 2.20 4.92 16.37
CA ALA A 270 1.27 5.48 15.40
C ALA A 270 -0.13 4.88 15.60
N LYS A 271 -1.14 5.73 15.73
CA LYS A 271 -2.55 5.34 15.83
C LYS A 271 -3.02 4.72 14.53
N ARG A 272 -3.65 3.57 14.59
CA ARG A 272 -4.13 2.85 13.39
C ARG A 272 -5.27 3.60 12.74
N LEU A 273 -5.30 3.63 11.41
CA LEU A 273 -6.34 4.36 10.65
C LEU A 273 -7.77 3.90 10.95
N ARG A 274 -7.97 2.64 11.38
CA ARG A 274 -9.30 2.17 11.76
C ARG A 274 -9.94 3.01 12.88
N LEU A 275 -9.12 3.57 13.80
CA LEU A 275 -9.63 4.46 14.85
C LEU A 275 -10.29 5.70 14.29
N THR A 276 -9.79 6.21 13.15
CA THR A 276 -10.45 7.33 12.46
C THR A 276 -11.89 6.99 12.06
N CYS A 277 -12.13 5.73 11.67
CA CYS A 277 -13.48 5.28 11.34
C CYS A 277 -14.39 5.20 12.55
N GLU A 278 -13.88 4.68 13.64
CA GLU A 278 -14.64 4.46 14.86
C GLU A 278 -15.02 5.78 15.53
N HIS A 279 -14.15 6.79 15.47
CA HIS A 279 -14.29 8.02 16.23
C HIS A 279 -14.64 9.28 15.42
N ILE A 280 -14.24 9.32 14.15
CA ILE A 280 -14.50 10.49 13.28
C ILE A 280 -15.72 10.29 12.39
N TYR A 281 -15.85 9.12 11.77
CA TYR A 281 -16.98 8.82 10.90
C TYR A 281 -18.05 8.10 11.72
N SER A 282 -19.14 8.79 12.04
CA SER A 282 -20.27 8.25 12.83
C SER A 282 -20.98 7.07 12.17
N ASP A 283 -20.75 6.85 10.88
CA ASP A 283 -21.27 5.72 10.12
C ASP A 283 -20.09 4.84 9.68
N VAL A 284 -19.92 3.71 10.36
CA VAL A 284 -18.88 2.71 10.04
C VAL A 284 -19.01 2.20 8.60
N THR A 285 -20.19 2.30 7.98
CA THR A 285 -20.39 1.92 6.57
C THR A 285 -19.78 2.93 5.60
N ALA A 286 -19.63 4.17 6.00
CA ALA A 286 -19.00 5.25 5.25
C ALA A 286 -17.47 5.32 5.46
N CYS A 287 -16.93 4.47 6.34
CA CYS A 287 -15.51 4.47 6.61
C CYS A 287 -14.70 4.05 5.37
N PRO A 288 -13.74 4.88 4.92
CA PRO A 288 -12.90 4.54 3.77
C PRO A 288 -11.86 3.45 4.09
N PHE A 289 -11.60 3.16 5.37
CA PHE A 289 -10.55 2.25 5.85
C PHE A 289 -11.14 0.92 6.32
N LYS A 290 -11.83 0.21 5.43
CA LYS A 290 -12.38 -1.13 5.73
C LYS A 290 -11.25 -2.15 5.68
N TYR A 291 -11.08 -2.88 6.76
CA TYR A 291 -10.14 -4.01 6.90
C TYR A 291 -10.89 -5.32 7.11
#